data_5402d4d41aae0a3d3035bd0d0e8bb734
#
_entry.id   5402d4d41aae0a3d3035bd0d0e8bb734
#
_cell.length_a   1.000
_cell.length_b   1.000
_cell.length_c   1.000
_cell.angle_alpha   90.00
_cell.angle_beta   90.00
_cell.angle_gamma   90.00
#
_symmetry.space_group_name_H-M   'P 1'
#
loop_
_entity.id
_entity.type
_entity.pdbx_description
1 polymer ?
#
loop_
_entity_poly.entity_id
_entity_poly.type
_entity_poly.pdbx_seq_one_letter_code
_entity_poly.pdbx_strand_id
1 'polypeptide(L)'
;RDLDVDGYGSVSQSVEACTVPSGYVANANDCNDSCSTCYPGSAESCDGVDNNCDGSIDEINATNCVDYYQDLDGDGFGNSNSFCQCGPVGYYDTTVTGDCFDNGTNDAITYPGAAFNTSSTPRGDNGTYDFDCDGQVTKEYTGSKDCDINWVGSFQSCSAGWDGNGDCGVTDTYATSCSEDDGPWWGSDDCNFSQSQVTQRCK
;
A
#
# COMPACT_ATOMS: atom_id res chain seq x y z
N ARG A 1 -7.53 49.04 10.30
CA ARG A 1 -7.91 49.29 8.91
C ARG A 1 -8.33 47.96 8.29
N ASP A 2 -9.25 48.02 7.36
CA ASP A 2 -9.72 46.87 6.56
C ASP A 2 -9.39 47.21 5.10
N LEU A 3 -8.33 46.59 4.57
CA LEU A 3 -7.78 46.92 3.25
C LEU A 3 -8.40 46.06 2.12
N ASP A 4 -8.74 44.82 2.42
CA ASP A 4 -9.28 43.85 1.45
C ASP A 4 -10.80 43.73 1.50
N VAL A 5 -11.42 44.39 2.48
CA VAL A 5 -12.89 44.57 2.60
C VAL A 5 -13.59 43.24 2.96
N ASP A 6 -12.96 42.45 3.81
CA ASP A 6 -13.53 41.21 4.33
C ASP A 6 -14.31 41.37 5.65
N GLY A 7 -14.25 42.59 6.25
CA GLY A 7 -14.92 42.92 7.50
C GLY A 7 -14.05 42.73 8.75
N TYR A 8 -12.80 42.34 8.59
CA TYR A 8 -11.80 42.31 9.64
C TYR A 8 -10.68 43.29 9.37
N GLY A 9 -9.95 43.68 10.37
CA GLY A 9 -8.92 44.71 10.24
C GLY A 9 -7.62 44.28 10.92
N SER A 10 -6.52 44.79 10.40
CA SER A 10 -5.20 44.50 10.94
C SER A 10 -4.87 45.35 12.16
N VAL A 11 -4.32 44.71 13.20
CA VAL A 11 -3.81 45.39 14.40
C VAL A 11 -2.70 46.41 14.08
N SER A 12 -1.92 46.16 13.03
CA SER A 12 -0.79 47.01 12.64
C SER A 12 -1.20 48.40 12.10
N GLN A 13 -2.47 48.58 11.72
CA GLN A 13 -3.02 49.82 11.15
C GLN A 13 -4.19 50.34 11.97
N SER A 14 -4.18 50.18 13.28
CA SER A 14 -5.22 50.69 14.16
C SER A 14 -5.16 52.22 14.36
N VAL A 15 -6.33 52.84 14.52
CA VAL A 15 -6.46 54.24 14.88
C VAL A 15 -7.46 54.38 16.03
N GLU A 16 -7.24 55.34 16.91
CA GLU A 16 -8.16 55.67 17.98
C GLU A 16 -9.14 56.76 17.51
N ALA A 17 -10.44 56.48 17.49
CA ALA A 17 -11.46 57.38 17.00
C ALA A 17 -12.79 57.18 17.76
N CYS A 18 -13.57 58.23 17.91
CA CYS A 18 -14.91 58.16 18.55
C CYS A 18 -15.97 57.52 17.63
N THR A 19 -15.72 57.44 16.35
CA THR A 19 -16.58 56.80 15.35
C THR A 19 -15.68 56.08 14.34
N VAL A 20 -16.17 54.97 13.81
CA VAL A 20 -15.39 54.16 12.83
C VAL A 20 -15.11 54.99 11.58
N PRO A 21 -13.83 55.30 11.24
CA PRO A 21 -13.49 56.02 10.02
C PRO A 21 -13.76 55.16 8.77
N SER A 22 -13.89 55.84 7.62
CA SER A 22 -14.03 55.12 6.34
C SER A 22 -12.81 54.25 6.06
N GLY A 23 -13.03 52.98 5.69
CA GLY A 23 -11.99 51.97 5.45
C GLY A 23 -11.42 51.36 6.73
N TYR A 24 -12.12 51.47 7.86
CA TYR A 24 -11.79 50.83 9.13
C TYR A 24 -12.97 50.00 9.63
N VAL A 25 -12.68 48.99 10.42
CA VAL A 25 -13.63 48.16 11.17
C VAL A 25 -13.32 48.21 12.67
N ALA A 26 -14.25 47.77 13.52
CA ALA A 26 -14.08 47.84 14.97
C ALA A 26 -13.33 46.65 15.58
N ASN A 27 -12.81 45.76 14.78
CA ASN A 27 -11.98 44.61 15.21
C ASN A 27 -10.56 44.76 14.63
N ALA A 28 -9.64 43.93 15.13
CA ALA A 28 -8.23 43.92 14.72
C ALA A 28 -7.69 42.48 14.67
N ASN A 29 -8.48 41.53 14.20
CA ASN A 29 -8.21 40.11 14.26
C ASN A 29 -7.77 39.52 12.91
N ASP A 30 -7.64 40.37 11.90
CA ASP A 30 -7.15 39.97 10.58
C ASP A 30 -5.64 39.69 10.64
N CYS A 31 -5.28 38.50 10.21
CA CYS A 31 -3.89 38.07 10.11
C CYS A 31 -3.22 38.47 8.80
N ASN A 32 -4.00 38.79 7.76
CA ASN A 32 -3.48 39.20 6.44
C ASN A 32 -4.41 40.15 5.69
N ASP A 33 -4.38 41.45 6.04
CA ASP A 33 -5.16 42.61 5.51
C ASP A 33 -4.93 42.87 3.99
N SER A 34 -4.49 41.85 3.26
CA SER A 34 -4.38 41.85 1.79
C SER A 34 -4.94 40.57 1.16
N CYS A 35 -5.62 39.74 1.94
CA CYS A 35 -6.19 38.47 1.54
C CYS A 35 -7.65 38.38 2.03
N SER A 36 -8.60 38.79 1.21
CA SER A 36 -10.04 38.85 1.56
C SER A 36 -10.68 37.48 1.88
N THR A 37 -9.94 36.42 1.87
CA THR A 37 -10.33 35.06 2.31
C THR A 37 -9.60 34.60 3.57
N CYS A 38 -8.75 35.47 4.16
CA CYS A 38 -7.92 35.17 5.31
C CYS A 38 -8.40 35.94 6.55
N TYR A 39 -9.43 35.44 7.22
CA TYR A 39 -10.03 36.05 8.39
C TYR A 39 -10.48 35.01 9.42
N PRO A 40 -10.64 35.40 10.69
CA PRO A 40 -11.03 34.45 11.74
C PRO A 40 -12.32 33.67 11.41
N GLY A 41 -12.18 32.34 11.30
CA GLY A 41 -13.27 31.43 10.98
C GLY A 41 -13.50 31.20 9.49
N SER A 42 -12.63 31.70 8.61
CA SER A 42 -12.57 31.28 7.22
C SER A 42 -12.27 29.78 7.10
N ALA A 43 -12.53 29.18 5.96
CA ALA A 43 -12.14 27.80 5.70
C ALA A 43 -10.67 27.75 5.24
N GLU A 44 -9.90 26.81 5.80
CA GLU A 44 -8.54 26.54 5.34
C GLU A 44 -8.52 26.05 3.89
N SER A 45 -7.47 26.44 3.18
CA SER A 45 -7.18 25.97 1.81
C SER A 45 -5.71 25.60 1.71
N CYS A 46 -5.38 24.56 0.96
CA CYS A 46 -4.00 24.15 0.73
C CYS A 46 -3.28 25.14 -0.19
N ASP A 47 -2.89 26.29 0.34
CA ASP A 47 -2.24 27.39 -0.41
C ASP A 47 -1.02 27.99 0.31
N GLY A 48 -0.68 27.47 1.49
CA GLY A 48 0.45 27.90 2.30
C GLY A 48 0.16 29.16 3.11
N VAL A 49 -1.11 29.55 3.29
CA VAL A 49 -1.54 30.70 4.06
C VAL A 49 -2.44 30.24 5.21
N ASP A 50 -2.30 30.87 6.36
CA ASP A 50 -3.24 30.75 7.48
C ASP A 50 -4.53 31.51 7.11
N ASN A 51 -5.49 30.79 6.51
CA ASN A 51 -6.74 31.42 6.04
C ASN A 51 -7.70 31.70 7.19
N ASN A 52 -7.69 30.92 8.27
CA ASN A 52 -8.61 31.05 9.38
C ASN A 52 -8.07 31.89 10.55
N CYS A 53 -6.82 32.33 10.46
CA CYS A 53 -6.12 33.18 11.45
C CYS A 53 -6.00 32.53 12.84
N ASP A 54 -5.85 31.18 12.90
CA ASP A 54 -5.69 30.46 14.16
C ASP A 54 -4.22 30.19 14.54
N GLY A 55 -3.29 30.47 13.64
CA GLY A 55 -1.85 30.32 13.81
C GLY A 55 -1.28 29.02 13.21
N SER A 56 -2.14 28.16 12.64
CA SER A 56 -1.73 27.00 11.87
C SER A 56 -1.83 27.33 10.36
N ILE A 57 -1.25 26.51 9.52
CA ILE A 57 -1.28 26.66 8.06
C ILE A 57 -1.60 25.32 7.45
N ASP A 58 -2.54 25.27 6.52
CA ASP A 58 -2.83 24.09 5.73
C ASP A 58 -3.22 22.85 6.60
N GLU A 59 -4.12 23.03 7.55
CA GLU A 59 -4.54 21.94 8.43
C GLU A 59 -5.27 20.81 7.70
N ILE A 60 -5.41 19.70 8.37
CA ILE A 60 -6.18 18.57 7.87
C ILE A 60 -7.63 18.97 7.52
N ASN A 61 -8.13 18.43 6.41
CA ASN A 61 -9.43 18.76 5.83
C ASN A 61 -9.54 20.18 5.27
N ALA A 62 -8.43 20.87 5.01
CA ALA A 62 -8.42 22.11 4.24
C ALA A 62 -9.01 21.90 2.83
N THR A 63 -9.53 22.96 2.24
CA THR A 63 -10.02 22.90 0.85
C THR A 63 -8.89 22.52 -0.10
N ASN A 64 -9.16 21.64 -1.06
CA ASN A 64 -8.19 21.07 -2.01
C ASN A 64 -7.13 20.14 -1.37
N CYS A 65 -7.34 19.65 -0.15
CA CYS A 65 -6.50 18.60 0.40
C CYS A 65 -6.62 17.30 -0.41
N VAL A 66 -5.64 16.44 -0.27
CA VAL A 66 -5.58 15.10 -0.89
C VAL A 66 -5.56 14.06 0.22
N ASP A 67 -6.24 12.94 0.02
CA ASP A 67 -6.16 11.81 0.95
C ASP A 67 -4.77 11.16 0.86
N TYR A 68 -4.03 11.21 1.97
CA TYR A 68 -2.81 10.47 2.18
C TYR A 68 -3.08 9.30 3.10
N TYR A 69 -2.66 8.13 2.67
CA TYR A 69 -2.81 6.87 3.39
C TYR A 69 -1.58 6.59 4.23
N GLN A 70 -1.79 5.88 5.33
CA GLN A 70 -0.71 5.48 6.22
C GLN A 70 0.10 4.35 5.57
N ASP A 71 1.39 4.58 5.38
CA ASP A 71 2.41 3.64 4.89
C ASP A 71 3.45 3.48 6.00
N LEU A 72 3.41 2.36 6.73
CA LEU A 72 4.27 2.12 7.89
C LEU A 72 5.58 1.43 7.53
N ASP A 73 5.61 0.70 6.42
CA ASP A 73 6.78 -0.07 6.00
C ASP A 73 7.54 0.57 4.85
N GLY A 74 6.96 1.58 4.19
CA GLY A 74 7.63 2.42 3.21
C GLY A 74 7.71 1.80 1.82
N ASP A 75 6.78 0.94 1.45
CA ASP A 75 6.74 0.30 0.13
C ASP A 75 5.99 1.12 -0.94
N GLY A 76 5.32 2.20 -0.52
CA GLY A 76 4.59 3.13 -1.37
C GLY A 76 3.10 2.84 -1.48
N PHE A 77 2.61 1.82 -0.80
CA PHE A 77 1.19 1.52 -0.63
C PHE A 77 0.79 1.73 0.82
N GLY A 78 -0.39 2.26 1.06
CA GLY A 78 -0.88 2.50 2.41
C GLY A 78 -2.05 1.60 2.76
N ASN A 79 -2.29 1.46 4.06
CA ASN A 79 -3.46 0.78 4.59
C ASN A 79 -4.73 1.64 4.43
N SER A 80 -5.84 1.24 5.07
CA SER A 80 -7.12 1.96 4.95
C SER A 80 -7.22 3.25 5.79
N ASN A 81 -6.20 3.57 6.60
CA ASN A 81 -6.21 4.80 7.40
C ASN A 81 -5.71 5.97 6.55
N SER A 82 -6.49 7.01 6.44
CA SER A 82 -6.10 8.21 5.68
C SER A 82 -6.48 9.51 6.38
N PHE A 83 -5.79 10.57 6.01
CA PHE A 83 -6.17 11.94 6.30
C PHE A 83 -6.15 12.77 5.03
N CYS A 84 -7.14 13.65 4.87
CA CYS A 84 -7.09 14.68 3.85
C CYS A 84 -6.15 15.80 4.32
N GLN A 85 -5.01 15.98 3.68
CA GLN A 85 -3.96 16.93 4.06
C GLN A 85 -3.32 17.58 2.84
N CYS A 86 -2.63 18.69 3.04
CA CYS A 86 -2.06 19.48 1.95
C CYS A 86 -0.72 18.93 1.43
N GLY A 87 -0.16 17.94 2.09
CA GLY A 87 1.06 17.26 1.70
C GLY A 87 1.35 16.09 2.62
N PRO A 88 2.36 15.28 2.32
CA PRO A 88 2.71 14.11 3.13
C PRO A 88 3.20 14.53 4.51
N VAL A 89 2.73 13.85 5.57
CA VAL A 89 3.11 14.10 6.97
C VAL A 89 3.34 12.79 7.71
N GLY A 90 4.57 12.56 8.17
CA GLY A 90 4.93 11.35 8.92
C GLY A 90 4.77 10.10 8.06
N TYR A 91 3.97 9.15 8.53
CA TYR A 91 3.64 7.91 7.81
C TYR A 91 2.44 8.03 6.86
N TYR A 92 1.82 9.21 6.78
CA TYR A 92 0.75 9.49 5.82
C TYR A 92 1.38 10.16 4.61
N ASP A 93 2.01 9.40 3.76
CA ASP A 93 2.91 9.90 2.72
C ASP A 93 2.64 9.32 1.33
N THR A 94 1.78 8.30 1.21
CA THR A 94 1.32 7.77 -0.06
C THR A 94 -0.13 8.16 -0.38
N THR A 95 -0.43 8.31 -1.66
CA THR A 95 -1.81 8.48 -2.15
C THR A 95 -2.39 7.17 -2.73
N VAL A 96 -1.62 6.09 -2.64
CA VAL A 96 -2.01 4.75 -3.11
C VAL A 96 -2.37 3.90 -1.92
N THR A 97 -3.54 3.31 -1.92
CA THR A 97 -4.04 2.41 -0.87
C THR A 97 -4.08 0.97 -1.35
N GLY A 98 -4.38 0.05 -0.45
CA GLY A 98 -4.64 -1.35 -0.76
C GLY A 98 -3.61 -2.31 -0.19
N ASP A 99 -2.63 -1.79 0.57
CA ASP A 99 -1.75 -2.65 1.35
C ASP A 99 -2.56 -3.41 2.40
N CYS A 100 -2.48 -4.73 2.33
CA CYS A 100 -3.18 -5.65 3.22
C CYS A 100 -2.35 -6.03 4.45
N PHE A 101 -1.09 -5.61 4.53
CA PHE A 101 -0.21 -5.94 5.65
C PHE A 101 0.83 -4.84 5.95
N ASP A 102 0.38 -3.65 6.20
CA ASP A 102 1.19 -2.48 6.54
C ASP A 102 1.50 -2.46 8.05
N ASN A 103 2.53 -3.16 8.48
CA ASN A 103 2.82 -3.43 9.89
C ASN A 103 4.21 -2.98 10.37
N GLY A 104 4.89 -2.12 9.59
CA GLY A 104 6.19 -1.54 9.92
C GLY A 104 7.37 -2.29 9.28
N THR A 105 8.57 -1.94 9.58
CA THR A 105 9.85 -2.01 8.87
C THR A 105 10.31 -3.32 8.21
N ASN A 106 9.52 -4.36 8.09
CA ASN A 106 9.92 -5.62 7.45
C ASN A 106 8.88 -6.21 6.50
N ASP A 107 7.86 -5.45 6.17
CA ASP A 107 6.68 -5.95 5.49
C ASP A 107 6.52 -5.41 4.06
N ALA A 108 7.43 -4.55 3.61
CA ALA A 108 7.54 -3.98 2.26
C ALA A 108 7.70 -5.02 1.12
N ILE A 109 7.13 -6.20 1.31
CA ILE A 109 7.04 -7.28 0.34
C ILE A 109 5.59 -7.71 0.08
N THR A 110 4.64 -7.05 0.80
CA THR A 110 3.22 -7.37 0.77
C THR A 110 2.46 -6.12 0.37
N TYR A 111 2.11 -5.99 -0.90
CA TYR A 111 1.43 -4.84 -1.48
C TYR A 111 0.69 -5.24 -2.77
N PRO A 112 -0.29 -4.46 -3.23
CA PRO A 112 -1.03 -4.76 -4.45
C PRO A 112 -0.13 -5.03 -5.66
N GLY A 113 -0.21 -6.26 -6.17
CA GLY A 113 0.59 -6.67 -7.32
C GLY A 113 2.02 -7.11 -7.01
N ALA A 114 2.35 -7.37 -5.75
CA ALA A 114 3.66 -7.90 -5.34
C ALA A 114 4.03 -9.18 -6.10
N ALA A 115 5.32 -9.38 -6.32
CA ALA A 115 5.84 -10.57 -6.97
C ALA A 115 5.83 -11.78 -6.02
N PHE A 116 5.98 -12.98 -6.58
CA PHE A 116 6.16 -14.19 -5.79
C PHE A 116 7.30 -14.06 -4.77
N ASN A 117 7.02 -14.43 -3.53
CA ASN A 117 7.93 -14.33 -2.40
C ASN A 117 8.23 -15.67 -1.76
N THR A 118 9.42 -15.83 -1.17
CA THR A 118 9.88 -17.04 -0.49
C THR A 118 9.69 -16.99 1.03
N SER A 119 9.00 -15.97 1.57
CA SER A 119 8.77 -15.88 3.01
C SER A 119 7.98 -17.08 3.53
N SER A 120 8.47 -17.70 4.59
CA SER A 120 7.77 -18.75 5.33
C SER A 120 6.84 -18.19 6.42
N THR A 121 6.76 -16.87 6.54
CA THR A 121 5.88 -16.20 7.51
C THR A 121 4.70 -15.60 6.77
N PRO A 122 3.45 -15.96 7.14
CA PRO A 122 2.26 -15.35 6.58
C PRO A 122 2.23 -13.83 6.83
N ARG A 123 1.90 -13.05 5.80
CA ARG A 123 1.91 -11.58 5.87
C ARG A 123 0.72 -10.92 5.16
N GLY A 124 -0.19 -11.69 4.62
CA GLY A 124 -1.42 -11.17 4.04
C GLY A 124 -2.53 -11.00 5.09
N ASP A 125 -3.67 -10.55 4.66
CA ASP A 125 -4.87 -10.41 5.48
C ASP A 125 -5.15 -11.67 6.33
N ASN A 126 -5.35 -11.46 7.63
CA ASN A 126 -5.61 -12.54 8.58
C ASN A 126 -4.51 -13.63 8.69
N GLY A 127 -3.26 -13.29 8.40
CA GLY A 127 -2.14 -14.22 8.49
C GLY A 127 -2.10 -15.23 7.34
N THR A 128 -2.44 -14.80 6.15
CA THR A 128 -2.35 -15.59 4.91
C THR A 128 -1.00 -15.37 4.20
N TYR A 129 -0.78 -16.09 3.10
CA TYR A 129 0.35 -15.90 2.19
C TYR A 129 -0.06 -15.09 0.93
N ASP A 130 -1.07 -14.26 1.06
CA ASP A 130 -1.51 -13.31 0.04
C ASP A 130 -0.59 -12.09 0.06
N PHE A 131 0.49 -12.13 -0.69
CA PHE A 131 1.48 -11.06 -0.74
C PHE A 131 1.12 -9.96 -1.75
N ASP A 132 0.25 -10.24 -2.71
CA ASP A 132 -0.18 -9.26 -3.71
C ASP A 132 -1.55 -8.63 -3.42
N CYS A 133 -2.08 -8.89 -2.23
CA CYS A 133 -3.29 -8.28 -1.69
C CYS A 133 -4.53 -8.39 -2.62
N ASP A 134 -4.62 -9.48 -3.39
CA ASP A 134 -5.76 -9.73 -4.28
C ASP A 134 -6.89 -10.54 -3.63
N GLY A 135 -6.70 -10.96 -2.38
CA GLY A 135 -7.63 -11.77 -1.60
C GLY A 135 -7.46 -13.28 -1.84
N GLN A 136 -6.45 -13.71 -2.59
CA GLN A 136 -6.18 -15.10 -2.90
C GLN A 136 -4.70 -15.44 -2.69
N VAL A 137 -4.42 -16.65 -2.21
CA VAL A 137 -3.04 -17.14 -2.13
C VAL A 137 -2.71 -17.89 -3.42
N THR A 138 -1.88 -17.29 -4.26
CA THR A 138 -1.41 -17.90 -5.50
C THR A 138 -0.03 -18.51 -5.31
N LYS A 139 0.13 -19.76 -5.66
CA LYS A 139 1.43 -20.48 -5.61
C LYS A 139 2.12 -20.41 -6.97
N GLU A 140 3.43 -20.15 -6.99
CA GLU A 140 4.21 -20.11 -8.24
C GLU A 140 4.24 -21.47 -8.96
N TYR A 141 4.34 -22.54 -8.17
CA TYR A 141 4.36 -23.90 -8.68
C TYR A 141 3.13 -24.65 -8.15
N THR A 142 2.35 -25.21 -9.04
CA THR A 142 1.13 -25.95 -8.71
C THR A 142 1.19 -27.36 -9.29
N GLY A 143 0.45 -28.26 -8.68
CA GLY A 143 0.36 -29.65 -9.12
C GLY A 143 1.25 -30.60 -8.32
N SER A 144 0.94 -31.87 -8.36
CA SER A 144 1.74 -32.99 -7.89
C SER A 144 2.43 -33.67 -9.05
N LYS A 145 3.61 -34.23 -8.82
CA LYS A 145 4.21 -35.10 -9.82
C LYS A 145 3.37 -36.38 -10.00
N ASP A 146 3.20 -36.82 -11.22
CA ASP A 146 2.41 -37.98 -11.56
C ASP A 146 3.02 -38.69 -12.76
N CYS A 147 2.90 -40.01 -12.77
CA CYS A 147 3.27 -40.86 -13.90
C CYS A 147 2.04 -41.60 -14.40
N ASP A 148 1.74 -41.42 -15.65
CA ASP A 148 0.67 -42.14 -16.32
C ASP A 148 1.26 -43.33 -17.10
N ILE A 149 1.00 -44.53 -16.60
CA ILE A 149 1.37 -45.80 -17.23
C ILE A 149 0.13 -46.47 -17.76
N ASN A 150 0.19 -47.02 -18.97
CA ASN A 150 -0.93 -47.78 -19.48
C ASN A 150 -1.04 -49.14 -18.71
N TRP A 151 -2.18 -49.79 -18.81
CA TRP A 151 -2.44 -51.05 -18.12
C TRP A 151 -1.57 -52.27 -18.62
N VAL A 152 -0.76 -52.10 -19.66
CA VAL A 152 0.23 -53.02 -20.14
C VAL A 152 1.62 -52.76 -19.50
N GLY A 153 1.76 -51.66 -18.71
CA GLY A 153 2.99 -51.31 -18.02
C GLY A 153 3.95 -50.45 -18.84
N SER A 154 3.51 -49.90 -19.96
CA SER A 154 4.32 -48.96 -20.74
C SER A 154 4.03 -47.51 -20.29
N PHE A 155 5.11 -46.75 -20.11
CA PHE A 155 5.07 -45.34 -19.82
C PHE A 155 4.29 -44.55 -20.88
N GLN A 156 3.38 -43.67 -20.47
CA GLN A 156 2.64 -42.78 -21.35
C GLN A 156 3.00 -41.31 -21.19
N SER A 157 3.02 -40.83 -19.97
CA SER A 157 3.35 -39.44 -19.68
C SER A 157 3.74 -39.25 -18.22
N CYS A 158 4.47 -38.17 -17.94
CA CYS A 158 4.69 -37.68 -16.61
C CYS A 158 4.36 -36.20 -16.55
N SER A 159 3.86 -35.71 -15.42
CA SER A 159 3.70 -34.29 -15.13
C SER A 159 4.75 -33.79 -14.14
N ALA A 160 5.26 -32.59 -14.41
CA ALA A 160 6.07 -31.87 -13.44
C ALA A 160 5.23 -31.50 -12.20
N GLY A 161 5.81 -31.55 -11.02
CA GLY A 161 5.10 -31.21 -9.80
C GLY A 161 5.93 -31.42 -8.54
N TRP A 162 5.31 -31.18 -7.41
CA TRP A 162 5.92 -31.33 -6.10
C TRP A 162 5.90 -32.75 -5.62
N ASP A 163 6.96 -33.13 -4.89
CA ASP A 163 7.03 -34.43 -4.15
C ASP A 163 6.25 -34.37 -2.83
N GLY A 164 5.96 -33.19 -2.34
CA GLY A 164 5.21 -32.89 -1.11
C GLY A 164 4.03 -31.92 -1.36
N ASN A 165 3.61 -31.22 -0.32
CA ASN A 165 2.45 -30.33 -0.37
C ASN A 165 2.71 -29.00 -1.09
N GLY A 166 3.97 -28.63 -1.35
CA GLY A 166 4.33 -27.36 -1.96
C GLY A 166 3.82 -26.15 -1.16
N ASP A 167 4.02 -26.13 0.15
CA ASP A 167 3.61 -25.02 1.00
C ASP A 167 4.49 -23.78 0.82
N CYS A 168 3.93 -22.59 1.03
CA CYS A 168 4.64 -21.33 0.87
C CYS A 168 5.88 -21.25 1.75
N GLY A 169 7.00 -20.79 1.19
CA GLY A 169 8.27 -20.68 1.90
C GLY A 169 8.99 -21.98 2.20
N VAL A 170 8.41 -23.12 1.86
CA VAL A 170 9.05 -24.44 2.04
C VAL A 170 9.91 -24.77 0.84
N THR A 171 11.13 -25.23 1.08
CA THR A 171 12.01 -25.77 0.04
C THR A 171 11.81 -27.28 -0.02
N ASP A 172 11.39 -27.78 -1.17
CA ASP A 172 11.13 -29.18 -1.42
C ASP A 172 11.56 -29.57 -2.82
N THR A 173 11.43 -30.82 -3.16
CA THR A 173 11.81 -31.36 -4.46
C THR A 173 10.71 -31.15 -5.46
N TYR A 174 11.02 -30.43 -6.54
CA TYR A 174 10.11 -30.22 -7.66
C TYR A 174 10.59 -31.01 -8.88
N ALA A 175 9.75 -31.91 -9.40
CA ALA A 175 10.04 -32.64 -10.61
C ALA A 175 9.88 -31.71 -11.82
N THR A 176 10.96 -31.49 -12.55
CA THR A 176 10.99 -30.60 -13.72
C THR A 176 10.72 -31.35 -15.03
N SER A 177 11.04 -32.61 -15.07
CA SER A 177 10.77 -33.50 -16.20
C SER A 177 10.87 -34.97 -15.73
N CYS A 178 10.44 -35.90 -16.55
CA CYS A 178 10.61 -37.32 -16.29
C CYS A 178 10.88 -38.06 -17.58
N SER A 179 11.47 -39.27 -17.43
CA SER A 179 11.73 -40.20 -18.51
C SER A 179 11.43 -41.61 -18.05
N GLU A 180 11.14 -42.47 -18.97
CA GLU A 180 11.05 -43.92 -18.74
C GLU A 180 12.43 -44.50 -18.35
N ASP A 181 12.48 -45.36 -17.36
CA ASP A 181 13.66 -46.18 -17.05
C ASP A 181 13.53 -47.49 -17.80
N ASP A 182 14.31 -47.68 -18.86
CA ASP A 182 14.38 -48.89 -19.66
C ASP A 182 15.06 -50.04 -18.86
N GLY A 183 14.48 -50.40 -17.72
CA GLY A 183 14.95 -51.53 -16.93
C GLY A 183 14.84 -52.87 -17.67
N PRO A 184 15.56 -53.95 -17.24
CA PRO A 184 15.47 -55.25 -17.87
C PRO A 184 14.04 -55.79 -17.75
N TRP A 185 13.61 -56.54 -18.76
CA TRP A 185 12.27 -57.07 -19.06
C TRP A 185 11.46 -57.70 -17.91
N TRP A 186 11.96 -57.69 -16.69
CA TRP A 186 11.37 -58.29 -15.48
C TRP A 186 11.24 -57.34 -14.29
N GLY A 187 11.53 -56.04 -14.49
CA GLY A 187 11.39 -55.01 -13.48
C GLY A 187 10.12 -54.19 -13.66
N SER A 188 9.62 -53.57 -12.59
CA SER A 188 8.59 -52.52 -12.68
C SER A 188 9.16 -51.33 -13.46
N ASP A 189 8.46 -50.87 -14.49
CA ASP A 189 8.79 -49.62 -15.18
C ASP A 189 8.60 -48.51 -14.19
N ASP A 190 9.70 -47.95 -13.69
CA ASP A 190 9.68 -46.81 -12.77
C ASP A 190 9.93 -45.53 -13.53
N CYS A 191 9.27 -44.45 -13.13
CA CYS A 191 9.51 -43.15 -13.71
C CYS A 191 10.73 -42.49 -13.07
N ASN A 192 11.71 -42.11 -13.90
CA ASN A 192 12.82 -41.26 -13.48
C ASN A 192 12.48 -39.79 -13.64
N PHE A 193 12.49 -39.06 -12.55
CA PHE A 193 12.26 -37.60 -12.54
C PHE A 193 13.59 -36.87 -12.52
N SER A 194 13.72 -35.87 -13.42
CA SER A 194 14.68 -34.81 -13.22
C SER A 194 14.14 -33.88 -12.14
N GLN A 195 14.90 -33.72 -11.06
CA GLN A 195 14.45 -33.01 -9.87
C GLN A 195 15.37 -31.83 -9.54
N SER A 196 14.82 -30.79 -8.93
CA SER A 196 15.58 -29.72 -8.34
C SER A 196 14.95 -29.30 -7.00
N GLN A 197 15.80 -28.83 -6.10
CA GLN A 197 15.34 -28.21 -4.87
C GLN A 197 14.82 -26.82 -5.20
N VAL A 198 13.57 -26.55 -4.90
CA VAL A 198 12.91 -25.28 -5.18
C VAL A 198 12.14 -24.85 -3.95
N THR A 199 12.21 -23.58 -3.63
CA THR A 199 11.36 -22.99 -2.58
C THR A 199 10.07 -22.50 -3.19
N GLN A 200 8.93 -22.97 -2.67
CA GLN A 200 7.62 -22.50 -3.11
C GLN A 200 7.47 -21.02 -2.80
N ARG A 201 7.24 -20.22 -3.83
CA ARG A 201 6.91 -18.80 -3.71
C ARG A 201 5.41 -18.59 -3.80
N CYS A 202 4.91 -17.59 -3.06
CA CYS A 202 3.50 -17.19 -3.06
C CYS A 202 3.37 -15.69 -3.30
N LYS A 203 2.21 -15.27 -3.72
CA LYS A 203 1.80 -13.89 -3.84
C LYS A 203 0.30 -13.75 -3.59
#